data_c0498816b2aa23a85d54a14936611855
#
_entry.id   c0498816b2aa23a85d54a14936611855
#
_cell.length_a   1.000
_cell.length_b   1.000
_cell.length_c   1.000
_cell.angle_alpha   90.00
_cell.angle_beta   90.00
_cell.angle_gamma   90.00
#
_symmetry.space_group_name_H-M   'P 1'
#
loop_
_entity.id
_entity.type
_entity.pdbx_description
1 polymer ?
#
loop_
_entity_poly.entity_id
_entity_poly.type
_entity_poly.pdbx_seq_one_letter_code
_entity_poly.pdbx_strand_id
1 'polypeptide(L)'
;MKRVAIIGGGTSGLSAAITLERARQNGAGIEYAILEAAPRLGGVLVSERIDGCLVEAGPDSFLTEKTWGLDFVRSLGLGDQLIGSNDPDRKTYIVVKGRLVAIPDGLMFMVPTRIAPMITTELFSLGAKLRFAREYFQKPNAGEDRDETVAELVERHFGPEMVERLADPLLAGVYGGAAADLSAAAVLPRFVDMEKKYGSLSRGMLRARKQREQGIKSDRGVTAMAPRPLFTSLKNGMQQLVDTIVPQLAAGAARTGNPAVALSRQGEKWMVAPEQGSPEEFDAVIMALPANHAGRLLERTSAPLADELKQVQYSSSIVVVCGYDKQDLASAPPGFGFLVPRSEGRRILAATFVHVKFPHRSPPDRGLVRCFIGGWGNEAVLDAADNEILGAVAKDLRELVGITARPRFSRVYRWRGAMAQYTRGHLARVARIEELRRSIPGLELAGNAYRGIGVPDCIATGKAAAESLVKLRI
;
A
#
# COMPACT_ATOMS: atom_id res chain seq x y z
N MET A 1 -20.22 31.51 0.75
CA MET A 1 -19.19 30.51 0.38
C MET A 1 -19.00 29.55 1.54
N LYS A 2 -18.89 28.26 1.27
CA LYS A 2 -18.68 27.22 2.29
C LYS A 2 -17.20 26.94 2.45
N ARG A 3 -16.72 26.89 3.68
CA ARG A 3 -15.31 26.67 4.00
C ARG A 3 -15.08 25.24 4.47
N VAL A 4 -14.11 24.54 3.87
CA VAL A 4 -13.75 23.15 4.20
C VAL A 4 -12.32 23.11 4.76
N ALA A 5 -12.13 22.52 5.92
CA ALA A 5 -10.80 22.20 6.43
C ALA A 5 -10.39 20.77 6.02
N ILE A 6 -9.22 20.61 5.43
CA ILE A 6 -8.58 19.33 5.17
C ILE A 6 -7.45 19.17 6.18
N ILE A 7 -7.56 18.20 7.06
CA ILE A 7 -6.54 17.96 8.10
C ILE A 7 -5.68 16.78 7.66
N GLY A 8 -4.44 17.08 7.29
CA GLY A 8 -3.46 16.18 6.68
C GLY A 8 -3.31 16.37 5.17
N GLY A 9 -2.09 16.64 4.75
CA GLY A 9 -1.69 16.91 3.35
C GLY A 9 -1.05 15.71 2.64
N GLY A 10 -1.31 14.48 3.10
CA GLY A 10 -0.89 13.24 2.43
C GLY A 10 -1.69 12.98 1.15
N THR A 11 -1.52 11.78 0.55
CA THR A 11 -2.17 11.39 -0.71
C THR A 11 -3.68 11.61 -0.69
N SER A 12 -4.36 11.24 0.40
CA SER A 12 -5.82 11.41 0.53
C SER A 12 -6.23 12.87 0.66
N GLY A 13 -5.49 13.65 1.46
CA GLY A 13 -5.73 15.09 1.60
C GLY A 13 -5.52 15.86 0.30
N LEU A 14 -4.47 15.54 -0.44
CA LEU A 14 -4.21 16.13 -1.77
C LEU A 14 -5.29 15.74 -2.79
N SER A 15 -5.75 14.48 -2.76
CA SER A 15 -6.86 14.05 -3.63
C SER A 15 -8.16 14.78 -3.30
N ALA A 16 -8.44 15.00 -2.01
CA ALA A 16 -9.58 15.81 -1.59
C ALA A 16 -9.43 17.27 -2.03
N ALA A 17 -8.26 17.86 -1.80
CA ALA A 17 -7.98 19.24 -2.14
C ALA A 17 -8.16 19.55 -3.63
N ILE A 18 -7.56 18.74 -4.52
CA ILE A 18 -7.70 18.95 -5.97
C ILE A 18 -9.14 18.70 -6.45
N THR A 19 -9.89 17.83 -5.77
CA THR A 19 -11.31 17.61 -6.07
C THR A 19 -12.15 18.83 -5.68
N LEU A 20 -11.91 19.44 -4.51
CA LEU A 20 -12.56 20.68 -4.09
C LEU A 20 -12.15 21.86 -4.98
N GLU A 21 -10.87 21.95 -5.36
CA GLU A 21 -10.38 22.99 -6.25
C GLU A 21 -11.09 22.97 -7.61
N ARG A 22 -11.23 21.79 -8.21
CA ARG A 22 -11.97 21.62 -9.46
C ARG A 22 -13.45 22.01 -9.31
N ALA A 23 -14.07 21.64 -8.20
CA ALA A 23 -15.45 22.07 -7.91
C ALA A 23 -15.54 23.59 -7.76
N ARG A 24 -14.59 24.22 -7.07
CA ARG A 24 -14.49 25.68 -6.94
C ARG A 24 -14.36 26.37 -8.28
N GLN A 25 -13.47 25.89 -9.14
CA GLN A 25 -13.27 26.42 -10.51
C GLN A 25 -14.52 26.26 -11.38
N ASN A 26 -15.32 25.22 -11.13
CA ASN A 26 -16.59 24.97 -11.81
C ASN A 26 -17.78 25.73 -11.18
N GLY A 27 -17.52 26.73 -10.33
CA GLY A 27 -18.55 27.60 -9.77
C GLY A 27 -19.21 27.10 -8.48
N ALA A 28 -18.75 26.00 -7.88
CA ALA A 28 -19.18 25.66 -6.53
C ALA A 28 -18.66 26.71 -5.55
N GLY A 29 -19.54 27.29 -4.74
CA GLY A 29 -19.19 28.33 -3.76
C GLY A 29 -18.42 27.75 -2.57
N ILE A 30 -17.25 27.14 -2.82
CA ILE A 30 -16.43 26.42 -1.82
C ILE A 30 -15.04 27.09 -1.73
N GLU A 31 -14.58 27.27 -0.51
CA GLU A 31 -13.20 27.55 -0.14
C GLU A 31 -12.65 26.39 0.70
N TYR A 32 -11.36 26.18 0.69
CA TYR A 32 -10.74 25.14 1.51
C TYR A 32 -9.36 25.55 2.02
N ALA A 33 -8.95 24.92 3.12
CA ALA A 33 -7.59 25.03 3.65
C ALA A 33 -7.08 23.63 4.01
N ILE A 34 -5.78 23.39 3.77
CA ILE A 34 -5.08 22.16 4.14
C ILE A 34 -4.17 22.50 5.33
N LEU A 35 -4.33 21.80 6.43
CA LEU A 35 -3.43 21.89 7.60
C LEU A 35 -2.55 20.63 7.62
N GLU A 36 -1.24 20.82 7.47
CA GLU A 36 -0.25 19.73 7.43
C GLU A 36 0.85 19.97 8.46
N ALA A 37 1.15 18.94 9.26
CA ALA A 37 2.19 18.99 10.28
C ALA A 37 3.62 19.04 9.69
N ALA A 38 3.84 18.34 8.59
CA ALA A 38 5.14 18.33 7.95
C ALA A 38 5.41 19.63 7.18
N PRO A 39 6.70 19.99 6.94
CA PRO A 39 7.05 21.18 6.16
C PRO A 39 6.70 21.06 4.67
N ARG A 40 6.19 19.92 4.22
CA ARG A 40 5.79 19.64 2.85
C ARG A 40 4.50 18.83 2.77
N LEU A 41 3.78 18.95 1.67
CA LEU A 41 2.66 18.08 1.32
C LEU A 41 3.15 16.74 0.70
N GLY A 42 2.25 15.77 0.57
CA GLY A 42 2.47 14.49 -0.13
C GLY A 42 2.68 13.29 0.81
N GLY A 43 2.89 13.51 2.10
CA GLY A 43 3.04 12.42 3.08
C GLY A 43 4.18 11.48 2.69
N VAL A 44 3.87 10.19 2.47
CA VAL A 44 4.86 9.14 2.14
C VAL A 44 5.35 9.16 0.68
N LEU A 45 4.78 9.99 -0.20
CA LEU A 45 5.25 10.15 -1.57
C LEU A 45 6.47 11.07 -1.59
N VAL A 46 7.65 10.46 -1.59
CA VAL A 46 8.95 11.14 -1.61
C VAL A 46 9.84 10.45 -2.63
N SER A 47 10.30 11.22 -3.61
CA SER A 47 11.27 10.76 -4.61
C SER A 47 12.47 11.70 -4.61
N GLU A 48 13.68 11.14 -4.64
CA GLU A 48 14.93 11.88 -4.66
C GLU A 48 15.78 11.45 -5.86
N ARG A 49 16.62 12.39 -6.37
CA ARG A 49 17.66 12.05 -7.35
C ARG A 49 19.03 12.08 -6.69
N ILE A 50 19.70 10.92 -6.70
CA ILE A 50 21.00 10.73 -6.07
C ILE A 50 21.91 9.98 -7.06
N ASP A 51 23.06 10.53 -7.41
CA ASP A 51 24.03 9.92 -8.35
C ASP A 51 23.37 9.46 -9.67
N GLY A 52 22.47 10.29 -10.20
CA GLY A 52 21.70 10.01 -11.42
C GLY A 52 20.54 9.01 -11.24
N CYS A 53 20.44 8.36 -10.10
CA CYS A 53 19.39 7.40 -9.78
C CYS A 53 18.13 8.09 -9.22
N LEU A 54 16.97 7.56 -9.56
CA LEU A 54 15.69 7.97 -8.98
C LEU A 54 15.32 7.05 -7.81
N VAL A 55 15.39 7.59 -6.61
CA VAL A 55 15.18 6.89 -5.33
C VAL A 55 13.80 7.18 -4.79
N GLU A 56 13.04 6.14 -4.41
CA GLU A 56 11.75 6.26 -3.73
C GLU A 56 11.89 5.94 -2.25
N ALA A 57 11.55 6.89 -1.41
CA ALA A 57 11.56 6.71 0.04
C ALA A 57 10.32 5.93 0.53
N GLY A 58 9.17 6.14 -0.11
CA GLY A 58 7.89 5.52 0.19
C GLY A 58 7.41 4.55 -0.91
N PRO A 59 6.13 4.53 -1.29
CA PRO A 59 5.64 3.68 -2.38
C PRO A 59 6.35 3.99 -3.70
N ASP A 60 6.85 2.96 -4.39
CA ASP A 60 7.52 3.10 -5.69
C ASP A 60 6.57 2.92 -6.88
N SER A 61 5.40 2.35 -6.63
CA SER A 61 4.42 1.97 -7.65
C SER A 61 3.09 1.58 -7.00
N PHE A 62 2.08 1.35 -7.83
CA PHE A 62 0.79 0.80 -7.41
C PHE A 62 0.30 -0.27 -8.39
N LEU A 63 -0.66 -1.09 -7.96
CA LEU A 63 -1.24 -2.15 -8.79
C LEU A 63 -2.05 -1.56 -9.94
N THR A 64 -1.72 -1.94 -11.17
CA THR A 64 -2.37 -1.48 -12.40
C THR A 64 -3.84 -1.87 -12.48
N GLU A 65 -4.24 -2.97 -11.82
CA GLU A 65 -5.64 -3.41 -11.77
C GLU A 65 -6.57 -2.40 -11.07
N LYS A 66 -6.03 -1.51 -10.22
CA LYS A 66 -6.76 -0.43 -9.57
C LYS A 66 -6.91 0.77 -10.52
N THR A 67 -7.78 0.63 -11.52
CA THR A 67 -7.93 1.57 -12.64
C THR A 67 -8.29 2.99 -12.20
N TRP A 68 -9.00 3.16 -11.08
CA TRP A 68 -9.33 4.48 -10.54
C TRP A 68 -8.09 5.33 -10.20
N GLY A 69 -6.99 4.69 -9.79
CA GLY A 69 -5.71 5.38 -9.61
C GLY A 69 -5.12 5.87 -10.93
N LEU A 70 -5.17 5.03 -11.97
CA LEU A 70 -4.75 5.42 -13.33
C LEU A 70 -5.60 6.57 -13.87
N ASP A 71 -6.92 6.50 -13.71
CA ASP A 71 -7.86 7.51 -14.21
C ASP A 71 -7.64 8.85 -13.49
N PHE A 72 -7.36 8.81 -12.19
CA PHE A 72 -6.99 10.02 -11.45
C PHE A 72 -5.69 10.64 -11.97
N VAL A 73 -4.64 9.84 -12.16
CA VAL A 73 -3.35 10.31 -12.72
C VAL A 73 -3.55 10.90 -14.11
N ARG A 74 -4.31 10.25 -14.98
CA ARG A 74 -4.66 10.78 -16.31
C ARG A 74 -5.43 12.10 -16.25
N SER A 75 -6.35 12.22 -15.29
CA SER A 75 -7.13 13.44 -15.08
C SER A 75 -6.28 14.65 -14.66
N LEU A 76 -5.06 14.41 -14.19
CA LEU A 76 -4.07 15.43 -13.87
C LEU A 76 -3.14 15.78 -15.05
N GLY A 77 -3.38 15.20 -16.23
CA GLY A 77 -2.51 15.39 -17.40
C GLY A 77 -1.23 14.54 -17.39
N LEU A 78 -1.13 13.57 -16.47
CA LEU A 78 0.06 12.71 -16.32
C LEU A 78 -0.05 11.37 -17.07
N GLY A 79 -0.97 11.24 -18.03
CA GLY A 79 -1.17 10.00 -18.78
C GLY A 79 0.11 9.47 -19.44
N ASP A 80 0.87 10.36 -20.09
CA ASP A 80 2.12 10.04 -20.79
C ASP A 80 3.31 9.83 -19.84
N GLN A 81 3.13 10.11 -18.57
CA GLN A 81 4.12 9.90 -17.51
C GLN A 81 3.96 8.55 -16.83
N LEU A 82 2.89 7.79 -17.14
CA LEU A 82 2.67 6.45 -16.60
C LEU A 82 3.64 5.47 -17.24
N ILE A 83 4.30 4.69 -16.40
CA ILE A 83 5.22 3.63 -16.81
C ILE A 83 4.84 2.32 -16.13
N GLY A 84 5.04 1.22 -16.83
CA GLY A 84 4.82 -0.13 -16.32
C GLY A 84 6.08 -0.74 -15.73
N SER A 85 5.90 -1.73 -14.85
CA SER A 85 6.99 -2.62 -14.44
C SER A 85 7.48 -3.49 -15.60
N ASN A 86 8.75 -3.89 -15.55
CA ASN A 86 9.39 -4.77 -16.54
C ASN A 86 8.95 -6.24 -16.32
N ASP A 87 7.70 -6.52 -16.60
CA ASP A 87 7.08 -7.82 -16.30
C ASP A 87 7.72 -9.04 -17.00
N PRO A 88 8.37 -8.94 -18.17
CA PRO A 88 9.15 -10.05 -18.74
C PRO A 88 10.22 -10.59 -17.78
N ASP A 89 10.85 -9.72 -16.99
CA ASP A 89 11.88 -10.08 -16.02
C ASP A 89 11.33 -10.22 -14.59
N ARG A 90 10.01 -10.33 -14.42
CA ARG A 90 9.33 -10.45 -13.13
C ARG A 90 9.55 -11.82 -12.50
N LYS A 91 10.71 -12.05 -11.92
CA LYS A 91 11.01 -13.17 -11.04
C LYS A 91 11.12 -12.68 -9.61
N THR A 92 10.50 -13.40 -8.67
CA THR A 92 10.63 -13.15 -7.23
C THR A 92 11.09 -14.42 -6.57
N TYR A 93 11.95 -14.27 -5.58
CA TYR A 93 12.50 -15.40 -4.83
C TYR A 93 12.03 -15.35 -3.38
N ILE A 94 12.05 -16.52 -2.75
CA ILE A 94 11.87 -16.69 -1.30
C ILE A 94 13.15 -17.23 -0.73
N VAL A 95 13.58 -16.71 0.41
CA VAL A 95 14.69 -17.32 1.16
C VAL A 95 14.19 -18.59 1.84
N VAL A 96 14.87 -19.70 1.61
CA VAL A 96 14.60 -20.99 2.25
C VAL A 96 15.94 -21.58 2.70
N LYS A 97 16.13 -21.70 4.01
CA LYS A 97 17.39 -22.20 4.62
C LYS A 97 18.62 -21.45 4.09
N GLY A 98 18.53 -20.11 4.08
CA GLY A 98 19.59 -19.21 3.64
C GLY A 98 19.83 -19.17 2.12
N ARG A 99 19.03 -19.83 1.27
CA ARG A 99 19.16 -19.86 -0.19
C ARG A 99 17.93 -19.26 -0.87
N LEU A 100 18.13 -18.62 -2.01
CA LEU A 100 17.05 -18.08 -2.82
C LEU A 100 16.41 -19.16 -3.68
N VAL A 101 15.13 -19.42 -3.47
CA VAL A 101 14.30 -20.32 -4.26
C VAL A 101 13.28 -19.50 -5.03
N ALA A 102 13.23 -19.64 -6.36
CA ALA A 102 12.28 -18.90 -7.17
C ALA A 102 10.84 -19.30 -6.86
N ILE A 103 9.94 -18.33 -6.78
CA ILE A 103 8.50 -18.59 -6.76
C ILE A 103 8.14 -19.27 -8.08
N PRO A 104 7.51 -20.46 -8.05
CA PRO A 104 7.24 -21.22 -9.26
C PRO A 104 6.20 -20.51 -10.15
N ASP A 105 6.40 -20.62 -11.46
CA ASP A 105 5.40 -20.19 -12.43
C ASP A 105 4.07 -20.91 -12.22
N GLY A 106 2.97 -20.15 -12.28
CA GLY A 106 1.64 -20.71 -12.04
C GLY A 106 1.20 -20.69 -10.59
N LEU A 107 1.97 -20.05 -9.73
CA LEU A 107 1.49 -19.61 -8.42
C LEU A 107 0.92 -18.19 -8.58
N MET A 108 -0.38 -18.04 -8.49
CA MET A 108 -1.04 -16.73 -8.52
C MET A 108 -1.30 -16.27 -7.09
N PHE A 109 -0.52 -15.28 -6.64
CA PHE A 109 -0.48 -14.87 -5.25
C PHE A 109 -0.03 -16.06 -4.37
N MET A 110 -0.95 -16.76 -3.70
CA MET A 110 -0.70 -17.95 -2.87
C MET A 110 -1.40 -19.21 -3.41
N VAL A 111 -2.07 -19.12 -4.57
CA VAL A 111 -2.91 -20.19 -5.08
C VAL A 111 -2.26 -20.89 -6.25
N PRO A 112 -2.00 -22.21 -6.15
CA PRO A 112 -1.49 -23.02 -7.27
C PRO A 112 -2.48 -23.07 -8.43
N THR A 113 -2.02 -22.64 -9.63
CA THR A 113 -2.82 -22.65 -10.87
C THR A 113 -2.21 -23.50 -11.98
N ARG A 114 -0.99 -24.00 -11.78
CA ARG A 114 -0.30 -24.94 -12.67
C ARG A 114 0.34 -26.06 -11.86
N ILE A 115 0.14 -27.29 -12.29
CA ILE A 115 0.59 -28.49 -11.55
C ILE A 115 2.10 -28.71 -11.73
N ALA A 116 2.62 -28.70 -12.96
CA ALA A 116 4.00 -29.07 -13.24
C ALA A 116 5.05 -28.24 -12.46
N PRO A 117 4.99 -26.88 -12.43
CA PRO A 117 5.92 -26.09 -11.65
C PRO A 117 5.81 -26.33 -10.14
N MET A 118 4.62 -26.72 -9.65
CA MET A 118 4.42 -27.03 -8.24
C MET A 118 5.02 -28.35 -7.83
N ILE A 119 5.12 -29.33 -8.72
CA ILE A 119 5.76 -30.62 -8.47
C ILE A 119 7.28 -30.43 -8.34
N THR A 120 7.87 -29.64 -9.24
CA THR A 120 9.34 -29.52 -9.37
C THR A 120 9.95 -28.50 -8.39
N THR A 121 9.18 -27.56 -7.86
CA THR A 121 9.72 -26.53 -6.96
C THR A 121 10.29 -27.11 -5.67
N GLU A 122 11.42 -26.55 -5.21
CA GLU A 122 12.00 -26.82 -3.89
C GLU A 122 11.37 -25.97 -2.78
N LEU A 123 10.46 -25.05 -3.14
CA LEU A 123 9.84 -24.12 -2.21
C LEU A 123 8.97 -24.85 -1.17
N PHE A 124 8.40 -26.01 -1.51
CA PHE A 124 7.48 -26.74 -0.65
C PHE A 124 7.85 -28.21 -0.52
N SER A 125 7.62 -28.78 0.67
CA SER A 125 7.79 -30.21 0.93
C SER A 125 6.79 -31.06 0.15
N LEU A 126 7.06 -32.37 0.04
CA LEU A 126 6.11 -33.32 -0.58
C LEU A 126 4.77 -33.33 0.16
N GLY A 127 4.78 -33.22 1.50
CA GLY A 127 3.56 -33.15 2.31
C GLY A 127 2.70 -31.92 1.98
N ALA A 128 3.32 -30.75 1.78
CA ALA A 128 2.62 -29.55 1.36
C ALA A 128 2.04 -29.70 -0.06
N LYS A 129 2.81 -30.26 -0.99
CA LYS A 129 2.34 -30.51 -2.37
C LYS A 129 1.12 -31.45 -2.42
N LEU A 130 1.07 -32.48 -1.58
CA LEU A 130 -0.09 -33.35 -1.45
C LEU A 130 -1.32 -32.59 -0.89
N ARG A 131 -1.12 -31.69 0.07
CA ARG A 131 -2.21 -30.83 0.57
C ARG A 131 -2.76 -29.90 -0.55
N PHE A 132 -1.88 -29.34 -1.38
CA PHE A 132 -2.31 -28.53 -2.55
C PHE A 132 -3.18 -29.32 -3.52
N ALA A 133 -2.83 -30.59 -3.78
CA ALA A 133 -3.64 -31.45 -4.61
C ALA A 133 -5.02 -31.76 -3.98
N ARG A 134 -5.07 -31.98 -2.66
CA ARG A 134 -6.33 -32.22 -1.93
C ARG A 134 -7.21 -30.98 -1.87
N GLU A 135 -6.65 -29.78 -1.81
CA GLU A 135 -7.38 -28.51 -1.77
C GLU A 135 -8.31 -28.36 -2.99
N TYR A 136 -7.89 -28.85 -4.15
CA TYR A 136 -8.71 -28.81 -5.36
C TYR A 136 -10.09 -29.49 -5.19
N PHE A 137 -10.20 -30.49 -4.32
CA PHE A 137 -11.41 -31.25 -4.07
C PHE A 137 -12.25 -30.75 -2.90
N GLN A 138 -11.82 -29.66 -2.22
CA GLN A 138 -12.58 -29.10 -1.11
C GLN A 138 -13.95 -28.63 -1.56
N LYS A 139 -14.99 -28.95 -0.77
CA LYS A 139 -16.36 -28.52 -1.01
C LYS A 139 -16.57 -27.11 -0.44
N PRO A 140 -17.55 -26.34 -0.98
CA PRO A 140 -17.93 -25.07 -0.37
C PRO A 140 -18.24 -25.28 1.12
N ASN A 141 -17.66 -24.45 1.95
CA ASN A 141 -17.95 -24.47 3.37
C ASN A 141 -19.20 -23.61 3.62
N ALA A 142 -20.29 -24.25 4.02
CA ALA A 142 -21.52 -23.55 4.43
C ALA A 142 -21.42 -23.04 5.90
N GLY A 143 -20.21 -23.03 6.45
CA GLY A 143 -19.98 -22.64 7.84
C GLY A 143 -20.18 -21.17 8.11
N GLU A 144 -20.23 -20.83 9.39
CA GLU A 144 -20.41 -19.49 9.93
C GLU A 144 -19.49 -18.46 9.24
N ASP A 145 -20.04 -17.29 9.01
CA ASP A 145 -19.31 -16.12 8.46
C ASP A 145 -18.33 -15.58 9.53
N ARG A 146 -17.25 -16.32 9.76
CA ARG A 146 -16.23 -15.97 10.74
C ARG A 146 -15.19 -15.09 10.09
N ASP A 147 -14.84 -13.99 10.75
CA ASP A 147 -13.69 -13.17 10.35
C ASP A 147 -12.41 -13.88 10.79
N GLU A 148 -11.92 -14.80 9.95
CA GLU A 148 -10.67 -15.52 10.16
C GLU A 148 -9.46 -14.68 9.72
N THR A 149 -8.28 -15.02 10.24
CA THR A 149 -7.03 -14.40 9.78
C THR A 149 -6.60 -14.98 8.44
N VAL A 150 -5.70 -14.27 7.76
CA VAL A 150 -5.11 -14.78 6.51
C VAL A 150 -4.34 -16.07 6.77
N ALA A 151 -3.65 -16.19 7.91
CA ALA A 151 -2.96 -17.43 8.27
C ALA A 151 -3.93 -18.59 8.41
N GLU A 152 -5.05 -18.41 9.13
CA GLU A 152 -6.07 -19.46 9.31
C GLU A 152 -6.68 -19.89 7.96
N LEU A 153 -7.05 -18.93 7.10
CA LEU A 153 -7.56 -19.23 5.75
C LEU A 153 -6.54 -20.04 4.94
N VAL A 154 -5.30 -19.54 4.86
CA VAL A 154 -4.26 -20.16 4.02
C VAL A 154 -3.82 -21.51 4.57
N GLU A 155 -3.69 -21.64 5.90
CA GLU A 155 -3.33 -22.92 6.54
C GLU A 155 -4.38 -23.98 6.31
N ARG A 156 -5.65 -23.63 6.40
CA ARG A 156 -6.78 -24.54 6.18
C ARG A 156 -6.83 -25.04 4.73
N HIS A 157 -6.49 -24.20 3.77
CA HIS A 157 -6.45 -24.59 2.35
C HIS A 157 -5.14 -25.28 1.96
N PHE A 158 -4.00 -24.70 2.33
CA PHE A 158 -2.69 -25.10 1.79
C PHE A 158 -1.70 -25.58 2.83
N GLY A 159 -1.98 -25.41 4.12
CA GLY A 159 -1.12 -25.82 5.22
C GLY A 159 -0.09 -24.79 5.64
N PRO A 160 0.61 -25.04 6.78
CA PRO A 160 1.48 -24.06 7.43
C PRO A 160 2.69 -23.63 6.60
N GLU A 161 3.25 -24.49 5.75
CA GLU A 161 4.36 -24.10 4.89
C GLU A 161 4.00 -23.00 3.89
N MET A 162 2.75 -22.96 3.42
CA MET A 162 2.28 -21.89 2.54
C MET A 162 2.17 -20.58 3.31
N VAL A 163 1.72 -20.62 4.56
CA VAL A 163 1.68 -19.44 5.43
C VAL A 163 3.08 -18.91 5.66
N GLU A 164 3.99 -19.75 6.16
CA GLU A 164 5.34 -19.37 6.55
C GLU A 164 6.19 -18.88 5.36
N ARG A 165 6.18 -19.63 4.26
CA ARG A 165 7.09 -19.38 3.14
C ARG A 165 6.56 -18.36 2.14
N LEU A 166 5.26 -18.14 2.10
CA LEU A 166 4.70 -17.26 1.06
C LEU A 166 3.72 -16.23 1.59
N ALA A 167 2.65 -16.62 2.33
CA ALA A 167 1.63 -15.69 2.74
C ALA A 167 2.17 -14.60 3.66
N ASP A 168 2.88 -14.99 4.72
CA ASP A 168 3.45 -14.04 5.68
C ASP A 168 4.49 -13.11 5.07
N PRO A 169 5.51 -13.57 4.30
CA PRO A 169 6.44 -12.68 3.62
C PRO A 169 5.80 -11.74 2.59
N LEU A 170 4.80 -12.20 1.85
CA LEU A 170 4.08 -11.35 0.89
C LEU A 170 3.29 -10.25 1.60
N LEU A 171 2.59 -10.58 2.68
CA LEU A 171 1.81 -9.62 3.45
C LEU A 171 2.70 -8.66 4.25
N ALA A 172 3.83 -9.14 4.77
CA ALA A 172 4.84 -8.29 5.38
C ALA A 172 5.38 -7.24 4.39
N GLY A 173 5.59 -7.62 3.13
CA GLY A 173 6.02 -6.70 2.07
C GLY A 173 4.97 -5.67 1.65
N VAL A 174 3.68 -6.01 1.73
CA VAL A 174 2.57 -5.13 1.27
C VAL A 174 1.94 -4.35 2.42
N TYR A 175 1.65 -5.02 3.54
CA TYR A 175 0.95 -4.45 4.71
C TYR A 175 1.90 -4.11 5.86
N GLY A 176 3.15 -4.55 5.82
CA GLY A 176 4.04 -4.53 6.99
C GLY A 176 3.46 -5.32 8.17
N GLY A 177 2.49 -6.22 7.91
CA GLY A 177 1.73 -6.98 8.88
C GLY A 177 2.12 -8.45 8.91
N ALA A 178 1.54 -9.21 9.85
CA ALA A 178 1.68 -10.66 9.91
C ALA A 178 0.38 -11.34 9.44
N ALA A 179 0.50 -12.44 8.71
CA ALA A 179 -0.66 -13.21 8.24
C ALA A 179 -1.56 -13.70 9.39
N ALA A 180 -0.97 -13.90 10.58
CA ALA A 180 -1.67 -14.34 11.78
C ALA A 180 -2.60 -13.28 12.40
N ASP A 181 -2.39 -12.00 12.09
CA ASP A 181 -3.15 -10.90 12.68
C ASP A 181 -4.13 -10.26 11.69
N LEU A 182 -3.83 -10.34 10.39
CA LEU A 182 -4.62 -9.68 9.34
C LEU A 182 -5.90 -10.46 9.02
N SER A 183 -7.04 -9.77 8.97
CA SER A 183 -8.35 -10.32 8.55
C SER A 183 -8.32 -10.76 7.10
N ALA A 184 -8.67 -12.00 6.82
CA ALA A 184 -8.79 -12.52 5.45
C ALA A 184 -9.86 -11.77 4.66
N ALA A 185 -10.98 -11.48 5.29
CA ALA A 185 -12.08 -10.74 4.65
C ALA A 185 -11.69 -9.31 4.25
N ALA A 186 -10.87 -8.63 5.07
CA ALA A 186 -10.42 -7.28 4.80
C ALA A 186 -9.27 -7.21 3.78
N VAL A 187 -8.35 -8.19 3.81
CA VAL A 187 -7.09 -8.18 3.02
C VAL A 187 -7.23 -8.97 1.72
N LEU A 188 -7.93 -10.10 1.76
CA LEU A 188 -8.12 -11.04 0.66
C LEU A 188 -9.61 -11.32 0.35
N PRO A 189 -10.48 -10.31 0.19
CA PRO A 189 -11.92 -10.51 0.02
C PRO A 189 -12.26 -11.45 -1.14
N ARG A 190 -11.49 -11.37 -2.24
CA ARG A 190 -11.67 -12.28 -3.39
C ARG A 190 -11.46 -13.75 -3.06
N PHE A 191 -10.58 -14.07 -2.10
CA PHE A 191 -10.33 -15.46 -1.68
C PHE A 191 -11.51 -15.97 -0.84
N VAL A 192 -12.00 -15.14 0.06
CA VAL A 192 -13.20 -15.45 0.85
C VAL A 192 -14.42 -15.68 -0.07
N ASP A 193 -14.63 -14.82 -1.06
CA ASP A 193 -15.69 -14.98 -2.06
C ASP A 193 -15.51 -16.24 -2.90
N MET A 194 -14.28 -16.56 -3.30
CA MET A 194 -13.97 -17.79 -4.05
C MET A 194 -14.25 -19.03 -3.23
N GLU A 195 -13.88 -19.03 -1.96
CA GLU A 195 -14.18 -20.14 -1.06
C GLU A 195 -15.68 -20.34 -0.88
N LYS A 196 -16.43 -19.28 -0.56
CA LYS A 196 -17.89 -19.33 -0.46
C LYS A 196 -18.55 -19.92 -1.71
N LYS A 197 -18.04 -19.53 -2.88
CA LYS A 197 -18.64 -19.94 -4.17
C LYS A 197 -18.19 -21.31 -4.66
N TYR A 198 -16.94 -21.66 -4.45
CA TYR A 198 -16.33 -22.87 -5.07
C TYR A 198 -15.80 -23.87 -4.05
N GLY A 199 -15.63 -23.51 -2.81
CA GLY A 199 -14.99 -24.30 -1.77
C GLY A 199 -13.47 -24.35 -1.88
N SER A 200 -12.95 -24.44 -3.10
CA SER A 200 -11.53 -24.50 -3.42
C SER A 200 -11.07 -23.17 -4.04
N LEU A 201 -10.02 -22.60 -3.51
CA LEU A 201 -9.38 -21.41 -4.06
C LEU A 201 -8.74 -21.71 -5.44
N SER A 202 -8.12 -22.90 -5.56
CA SER A 202 -7.53 -23.35 -6.82
C SER A 202 -8.57 -23.47 -7.93
N ARG A 203 -9.73 -24.09 -7.67
CA ARG A 203 -10.86 -24.14 -8.64
C ARG A 203 -11.39 -22.76 -8.97
N GLY A 204 -11.55 -21.90 -7.97
CA GLY A 204 -12.00 -20.52 -8.14
C GLY A 204 -11.07 -19.74 -9.09
N MET A 205 -9.76 -19.81 -8.85
CA MET A 205 -8.75 -19.13 -9.67
C MET A 205 -8.69 -19.68 -11.11
N LEU A 206 -8.76 -20.99 -11.28
CA LEU A 206 -8.78 -21.61 -12.62
C LEU A 206 -10.01 -21.21 -13.42
N ARG A 207 -11.18 -21.14 -12.78
CA ARG A 207 -12.42 -20.65 -13.42
C ARG A 207 -12.33 -19.17 -13.79
N ALA A 208 -11.84 -18.34 -12.89
CA ALA A 208 -11.64 -16.91 -13.15
C ALA A 208 -10.67 -16.68 -14.32
N ARG A 209 -9.59 -17.47 -14.39
CA ARG A 209 -8.65 -17.44 -15.51
C ARG A 209 -9.33 -17.83 -16.82
N LYS A 210 -10.07 -18.94 -16.85
CA LYS A 210 -10.79 -19.42 -18.05
C LYS A 210 -11.81 -18.37 -18.54
N GLN A 211 -12.53 -17.72 -17.64
CA GLN A 211 -13.46 -16.65 -18.00
C GLN A 211 -12.76 -15.45 -18.63
N ARG A 212 -11.60 -15.02 -18.10
CA ARG A 212 -10.78 -13.95 -18.70
C ARG A 212 -10.30 -14.34 -20.11
N GLU A 213 -9.81 -15.57 -20.29
CA GLU A 213 -9.36 -16.07 -21.60
C GLU A 213 -10.51 -16.15 -22.62
N GLN A 214 -11.72 -16.48 -22.18
CA GLN A 214 -12.94 -16.50 -23.01
C GLN A 214 -13.44 -15.10 -23.35
N GLY A 215 -13.43 -14.16 -22.39
CA GLY A 215 -13.77 -12.75 -22.62
C GLY A 215 -12.84 -12.09 -23.65
N ILE A 216 -11.54 -12.36 -23.59
CA ILE A 216 -10.56 -11.88 -24.59
C ILE A 216 -10.83 -12.48 -25.98
N LYS A 217 -11.33 -13.72 -26.07
CA LYS A 217 -11.68 -14.35 -27.34
C LYS A 217 -12.97 -13.82 -27.98
N SER A 218 -13.93 -13.39 -27.17
CA SER A 218 -15.19 -12.80 -27.67
C SER A 218 -15.02 -11.36 -28.15
N ASP A 219 -14.00 -10.65 -27.67
CA ASP A 219 -13.73 -9.24 -27.98
C ASP A 219 -12.72 -9.06 -29.14
N ARG A 220 -12.57 -10.07 -30.01
CA ARG A 220 -11.62 -10.08 -31.13
C ARG A 220 -11.89 -9.05 -32.25
N GLY A 221 -12.78 -8.09 -32.03
CA GLY A 221 -12.97 -6.91 -32.89
C GLY A 221 -12.20 -5.66 -32.44
N VAL A 222 -11.65 -5.65 -31.23
CA VAL A 222 -10.83 -4.55 -30.69
C VAL A 222 -9.39 -5.05 -30.61
N THR A 223 -8.46 -4.31 -31.20
CA THR A 223 -7.01 -4.55 -31.20
C THR A 223 -6.58 -5.11 -29.86
N ALA A 224 -5.93 -6.29 -29.87
CA ALA A 224 -5.42 -6.95 -28.67
C ALA A 224 -4.52 -5.97 -27.91
N MET A 225 -5.05 -5.34 -26.87
CA MET A 225 -4.24 -4.48 -26.01
C MET A 225 -3.13 -5.33 -25.39
N ALA A 226 -1.91 -4.85 -25.48
CA ALA A 226 -0.76 -5.48 -24.82
C ALA A 226 -1.10 -5.78 -23.35
N PRO A 227 -0.63 -6.89 -22.79
CA PRO A 227 -0.92 -7.25 -21.41
C PRO A 227 -0.49 -6.09 -20.49
N ARG A 228 -1.41 -5.62 -19.64
CA ARG A 228 -1.13 -4.52 -18.71
C ARG A 228 -0.06 -4.98 -17.72
N PRO A 229 0.94 -4.14 -17.44
CA PRO A 229 1.95 -4.45 -16.44
C PRO A 229 1.31 -4.64 -15.06
N LEU A 230 1.92 -5.44 -14.19
CA LEU A 230 1.39 -5.68 -12.84
C LEU A 230 1.41 -4.40 -12.00
N PHE A 231 2.52 -3.66 -12.09
CA PHE A 231 2.69 -2.41 -11.38
C PHE A 231 2.81 -1.24 -12.34
N THR A 232 2.24 -0.12 -11.93
CA THR A 232 2.39 1.17 -12.62
C THR A 232 3.04 2.17 -11.68
N SER A 233 3.88 3.02 -12.25
CA SER A 233 4.55 4.12 -11.56
C SER A 233 4.55 5.39 -12.43
N LEU A 234 5.16 6.44 -11.94
CA LEU A 234 5.40 7.68 -12.67
C LEU A 234 6.87 7.80 -13.09
N LYS A 235 7.12 8.34 -14.27
CA LYS A 235 8.45 8.42 -14.89
C LYS A 235 9.46 9.18 -14.03
N ASN A 236 9.04 10.25 -13.38
CA ASN A 236 9.89 11.05 -12.50
C ASN A 236 9.71 10.73 -11.00
N GLY A 237 9.15 9.56 -10.69
CA GLY A 237 8.89 9.13 -9.31
C GLY A 237 7.47 9.41 -8.85
N MET A 238 7.09 8.78 -7.75
CA MET A 238 5.73 8.92 -7.22
C MET A 238 5.44 10.32 -6.68
N GLN A 239 6.47 11.06 -6.28
CA GLN A 239 6.33 12.47 -5.87
C GLN A 239 5.82 13.36 -7.01
N GLN A 240 6.02 12.99 -8.28
CA GLN A 240 5.51 13.73 -9.43
C GLN A 240 3.99 13.99 -9.33
N LEU A 241 3.25 13.09 -8.66
CA LEU A 241 1.84 13.31 -8.37
C LEU A 241 1.61 14.54 -7.48
N VAL A 242 2.42 14.68 -6.44
CA VAL A 242 2.39 15.81 -5.50
C VAL A 242 2.76 17.10 -6.23
N ASP A 243 3.88 17.06 -6.96
CA ASP A 243 4.44 18.21 -7.70
C ASP A 243 3.47 18.71 -8.78
N THR A 244 2.59 17.84 -9.27
CA THR A 244 1.55 18.22 -10.25
C THR A 244 0.30 18.78 -9.59
N ILE A 245 -0.08 18.28 -8.41
CA ILE A 245 -1.30 18.73 -7.72
C ILE A 245 -1.07 20.09 -7.03
N VAL A 246 0.03 20.24 -6.29
CA VAL A 246 0.26 21.41 -5.44
C VAL A 246 0.18 22.75 -6.18
N PRO A 247 0.77 22.91 -7.35
CA PRO A 247 0.66 24.17 -8.11
C PRO A 247 -0.76 24.49 -8.64
N GLN A 248 -1.66 23.49 -8.67
CA GLN A 248 -3.05 23.68 -9.12
C GLN A 248 -3.98 24.10 -7.99
N LEU A 249 -3.53 24.06 -6.74
CA LEU A 249 -4.33 24.43 -5.58
C LEU A 249 -4.46 25.96 -5.47
N ALA A 250 -5.52 26.43 -4.81
CA ALA A 250 -5.71 27.84 -4.55
C ALA A 250 -4.53 28.42 -3.76
N ALA A 251 -4.10 29.62 -4.10
CA ALA A 251 -3.01 30.31 -3.39
C ALA A 251 -3.33 30.44 -1.90
N GLY A 252 -2.38 30.06 -1.03
CA GLY A 252 -2.54 30.11 0.41
C GLY A 252 -3.42 29.00 1.03
N ALA A 253 -4.00 28.09 0.21
CA ALA A 253 -4.79 26.99 0.74
C ALA A 253 -3.95 25.96 1.53
N ALA A 254 -2.70 25.76 1.15
CA ALA A 254 -1.79 24.83 1.83
C ALA A 254 -1.03 25.52 2.97
N ARG A 255 -1.18 24.99 4.18
CA ARG A 255 -0.51 25.46 5.41
C ARG A 255 0.33 24.33 5.97
N THR A 256 1.56 24.26 5.55
CA THR A 256 2.55 23.26 6.00
C THR A 256 3.29 23.72 7.24
N GLY A 257 3.80 22.77 8.06
CA GLY A 257 4.44 23.06 9.35
C GLY A 257 3.46 23.62 10.39
N ASN A 258 2.15 23.44 10.16
CA ASN A 258 1.12 24.00 11.04
C ASN A 258 -0.03 22.99 11.25
N PRO A 259 0.17 21.98 12.11
CA PRO A 259 -0.84 20.96 12.36
C PRO A 259 -2.10 21.55 13.02
N ALA A 260 -3.25 20.94 12.76
CA ALA A 260 -4.42 21.12 13.59
C ALA A 260 -4.18 20.44 14.96
N VAL A 261 -4.27 21.19 16.04
CA VAL A 261 -4.04 20.70 17.41
C VAL A 261 -5.32 20.51 18.20
N ALA A 262 -6.40 21.16 17.82
CA ALA A 262 -7.72 20.95 18.41
C ALA A 262 -8.84 21.12 17.39
N LEU A 263 -9.91 20.40 17.63
CA LEU A 263 -11.13 20.41 16.83
C LEU A 263 -12.34 20.39 17.76
N SER A 264 -13.32 21.25 17.49
CA SER A 264 -14.59 21.28 18.23
C SER A 264 -15.74 21.71 17.34
N ARG A 265 -16.96 21.47 17.77
CA ARG A 265 -18.17 22.00 17.12
C ARG A 265 -18.76 23.13 17.95
N GLN A 266 -19.15 24.22 17.26
CA GLN A 266 -19.91 25.31 17.83
C GLN A 266 -21.17 25.51 16.97
N GLY A 267 -22.30 24.99 17.42
CA GLY A 267 -23.52 24.91 16.63
C GLY A 267 -23.31 24.05 15.38
N GLU A 268 -23.53 24.64 14.20
CA GLU A 268 -23.33 23.97 12.91
C GLU A 268 -21.91 24.07 12.36
N LYS A 269 -21.06 24.90 12.98
CA LYS A 269 -19.70 25.15 12.51
C LYS A 269 -18.65 24.28 13.23
N TRP A 270 -17.57 24.07 12.52
CA TRP A 270 -16.36 23.46 13.03
C TRP A 270 -15.35 24.53 13.39
N MET A 271 -14.83 24.49 14.61
CA MET A 271 -13.67 25.28 15.05
C MET A 271 -12.42 24.43 14.93
N VAL A 272 -11.51 24.82 14.07
CA VAL A 272 -10.20 24.18 13.89
C VAL A 272 -9.13 25.10 14.44
N ALA A 273 -8.40 24.63 15.44
CA ALA A 273 -7.26 25.36 16.01
C ALA A 273 -5.95 24.82 15.41
N PRO A 274 -5.25 25.62 14.60
CA PRO A 274 -3.89 25.30 14.18
C PRO A 274 -2.92 25.50 15.35
N GLU A 275 -1.73 24.90 15.27
CA GLU A 275 -0.66 25.12 16.28
C GLU A 275 -0.21 26.58 16.31
N GLN A 276 -0.17 27.22 15.14
CA GLN A 276 0.19 28.63 14.98
C GLN A 276 -0.99 29.40 14.40
N GLY A 277 -1.42 30.44 15.09
CA GLY A 277 -2.54 31.28 14.69
C GLY A 277 -3.77 31.09 15.57
N SER A 278 -4.85 31.77 15.21
CA SER A 278 -6.13 31.70 15.93
C SER A 278 -7.00 30.55 15.38
N PRO A 279 -7.90 30.00 16.22
CA PRO A 279 -8.91 29.09 15.75
C PRO A 279 -9.77 29.69 14.64
N GLU A 280 -10.09 28.90 13.63
CA GLU A 280 -10.88 29.32 12.47
C GLU A 280 -12.15 28.48 12.32
N GLU A 281 -13.19 29.14 11.81
CA GLU A 281 -14.46 28.50 11.51
C GLU A 281 -14.49 27.87 10.13
N PHE A 282 -15.04 26.64 10.07
CA PHE A 282 -15.30 25.90 8.82
C PHE A 282 -16.72 25.31 8.85
N ASP A 283 -17.28 25.09 7.65
CA ASP A 283 -18.57 24.41 7.48
C ASP A 283 -18.42 22.88 7.53
N ALA A 284 -17.26 22.38 7.09
CA ALA A 284 -16.96 20.95 7.06
C ALA A 284 -15.48 20.67 7.27
N VAL A 285 -15.18 19.41 7.67
CA VAL A 285 -13.83 18.91 7.90
C VAL A 285 -13.64 17.57 7.21
N ILE A 286 -12.53 17.45 6.48
CA ILE A 286 -12.02 16.17 5.96
C ILE A 286 -10.81 15.76 6.80
N MET A 287 -10.95 14.68 7.56
CA MET A 287 -9.85 14.10 8.35
C MET A 287 -9.04 13.16 7.46
N ALA A 288 -7.95 13.65 6.88
CA ALA A 288 -7.04 12.89 6.03
C ALA A 288 -5.76 12.46 6.77
N LEU A 289 -5.93 12.05 8.02
CA LEU A 289 -4.90 11.62 8.97
C LEU A 289 -4.91 10.10 9.18
N PRO A 290 -3.84 9.50 9.75
CA PRO A 290 -3.93 8.21 10.38
C PRO A 290 -5.08 8.18 11.39
N ALA A 291 -5.85 7.06 11.45
CA ALA A 291 -7.09 7.00 12.22
C ALA A 291 -6.90 7.30 13.72
N ASN A 292 -5.80 6.82 14.31
CA ASN A 292 -5.47 7.09 15.70
C ASN A 292 -5.24 8.59 15.99
N HIS A 293 -4.66 9.34 15.04
CA HIS A 293 -4.50 10.79 15.15
C HIS A 293 -5.84 11.51 14.95
N ALA A 294 -6.65 11.06 13.97
CA ALA A 294 -8.01 11.57 13.79
C ALA A 294 -8.85 11.36 15.05
N GLY A 295 -8.76 10.18 15.67
CA GLY A 295 -9.44 9.87 16.94
C GLY A 295 -9.09 10.81 18.08
N ARG A 296 -7.81 11.20 18.22
CA ARG A 296 -7.40 12.17 19.26
C ARG A 296 -8.04 13.54 19.06
N LEU A 297 -8.10 14.03 17.82
CA LEU A 297 -8.71 15.32 17.50
C LEU A 297 -10.24 15.30 17.66
N LEU A 298 -10.89 14.17 17.44
CA LEU A 298 -12.34 14.00 17.51
C LEU A 298 -12.85 13.63 18.91
N GLU A 299 -11.98 13.44 19.90
CA GLU A 299 -12.35 12.95 21.23
C GLU A 299 -13.40 13.82 21.92
N ARG A 300 -13.27 15.15 21.83
CA ARG A 300 -14.23 16.10 22.40
C ARG A 300 -15.52 16.22 21.56
N THR A 301 -15.48 15.81 20.30
CA THR A 301 -16.64 15.89 19.40
C THR A 301 -17.50 14.64 19.49
N SER A 302 -16.86 13.47 19.50
CA SER A 302 -17.54 12.18 19.61
C SER A 302 -16.59 11.13 20.19
N ALA A 303 -16.68 10.89 21.49
CA ALA A 303 -15.88 9.86 22.16
C ALA A 303 -16.08 8.47 21.54
N PRO A 304 -17.32 8.02 21.20
CA PRO A 304 -17.51 6.70 20.54
C PRO A 304 -16.77 6.58 19.19
N LEU A 305 -16.78 7.62 18.36
CA LEU A 305 -16.05 7.62 17.09
C LEU A 305 -14.53 7.65 17.32
N ALA A 306 -14.10 8.47 18.27
CA ALA A 306 -12.68 8.59 18.62
C ALA A 306 -12.11 7.24 19.11
N ASP A 307 -12.86 6.52 19.93
CA ASP A 307 -12.44 5.21 20.45
C ASP A 307 -12.29 4.16 19.36
N GLU A 308 -13.24 4.08 18.42
CA GLU A 308 -13.13 3.18 17.26
C GLU A 308 -11.92 3.54 16.37
N LEU A 309 -11.68 4.84 16.14
CA LEU A 309 -10.55 5.31 15.34
C LEU A 309 -9.20 5.01 16.01
N LYS A 310 -9.10 5.19 17.34
CA LYS A 310 -7.88 4.91 18.11
C LYS A 310 -7.51 3.41 18.11
N GLN A 311 -8.48 2.53 17.96
CA GLN A 311 -8.24 1.09 17.90
C GLN A 311 -7.65 0.60 16.57
N VAL A 312 -7.63 1.42 15.52
CA VAL A 312 -6.95 1.07 14.29
C VAL A 312 -5.45 1.10 14.53
N GLN A 313 -4.83 -0.05 14.43
CA GLN A 313 -3.40 -0.24 14.66
C GLN A 313 -2.60 0.10 13.42
N TYR A 314 -1.33 0.44 13.62
CA TYR A 314 -0.42 0.79 12.53
C TYR A 314 0.93 0.11 12.74
N SER A 315 1.50 -0.43 11.69
CA SER A 315 2.89 -0.86 11.68
C SER A 315 3.81 0.24 11.18
N SER A 316 5.08 0.07 11.51
CA SER A 316 6.17 0.95 11.13
C SER A 316 7.19 0.19 10.31
N SER A 317 7.87 0.87 9.39
CA SER A 317 8.88 0.25 8.54
C SER A 317 10.07 1.18 8.28
N ILE A 318 11.20 0.57 7.95
CA ILE A 318 12.37 1.25 7.42
C ILE A 318 12.55 0.80 5.97
N VAL A 319 12.77 1.76 5.10
CA VAL A 319 13.21 1.54 3.73
C VAL A 319 14.67 1.95 3.62
N VAL A 320 15.53 1.02 3.22
CA VAL A 320 16.93 1.30 2.92
C VAL A 320 17.14 1.20 1.43
N VAL A 321 17.68 2.24 0.82
CA VAL A 321 18.03 2.24 -0.60
C VAL A 321 19.53 2.37 -0.75
N CYS A 322 20.12 1.42 -1.46
CA CYS A 322 21.56 1.38 -1.74
C CYS A 322 21.78 1.45 -3.26
N GLY A 323 22.62 2.40 -3.68
CA GLY A 323 23.09 2.52 -5.06
C GLY A 323 24.45 1.87 -5.23
N TYR A 324 24.62 1.11 -6.30
CA TYR A 324 25.85 0.37 -6.64
C TYR A 324 26.25 0.63 -8.08
N ASP A 325 27.51 0.35 -8.41
CA ASP A 325 27.89 0.10 -9.80
C ASP A 325 27.24 -1.21 -10.26
N LYS A 326 26.75 -1.27 -11.49
CA LYS A 326 25.97 -2.42 -11.98
C LYS A 326 26.77 -3.74 -11.94
N GLN A 327 28.07 -3.66 -12.17
CA GLN A 327 28.97 -4.81 -12.09
C GLN A 327 29.02 -5.44 -10.69
N ASP A 328 28.85 -4.66 -9.64
CA ASP A 328 28.87 -5.12 -8.25
C ASP A 328 27.61 -5.92 -7.89
N LEU A 329 26.58 -5.85 -8.72
CA LEU A 329 25.33 -6.59 -8.59
C LEU A 329 25.29 -7.86 -9.45
N ALA A 330 26.38 -8.26 -10.09
CA ALA A 330 26.44 -9.40 -11.00
C ALA A 330 26.14 -10.75 -10.30
N SER A 331 26.37 -10.85 -8.99
CA SER A 331 26.04 -12.03 -8.18
C SER A 331 24.55 -12.15 -7.84
N ALA A 332 23.78 -11.07 -7.94
CA ALA A 332 22.35 -11.08 -7.66
C ALA A 332 21.59 -11.86 -8.76
N PRO A 333 20.60 -12.68 -8.39
CA PRO A 333 19.83 -13.41 -9.38
C PRO A 333 18.95 -12.47 -10.22
N PRO A 334 18.65 -12.83 -11.48
CA PRO A 334 17.78 -12.03 -12.33
C PRO A 334 16.36 -12.00 -11.75
N GLY A 335 15.71 -10.83 -11.80
CA GLY A 335 14.33 -10.68 -11.32
C GLY A 335 14.11 -9.42 -10.48
N PHE A 336 12.91 -9.30 -9.91
CA PHE A 336 12.52 -8.11 -9.16
C PHE A 336 13.07 -8.06 -7.74
N GLY A 337 13.48 -9.20 -7.18
CA GLY A 337 13.97 -9.27 -5.82
C GLY A 337 13.53 -10.53 -5.06
N PHE A 338 13.58 -10.45 -3.76
CA PHE A 338 13.27 -11.58 -2.89
C PHE A 338 12.54 -11.17 -1.62
N LEU A 339 11.84 -12.13 -1.02
CA LEU A 339 11.18 -12.03 0.26
C LEU A 339 11.87 -12.96 1.26
N VAL A 340 11.85 -12.57 2.52
CA VAL A 340 12.52 -13.30 3.60
C VAL A 340 11.48 -13.68 4.64
N PRO A 341 11.17 -14.98 4.79
CA PRO A 341 10.35 -15.48 5.89
C PRO A 341 10.96 -15.13 7.25
N ARG A 342 10.12 -14.81 8.23
CA ARG A 342 10.58 -14.48 9.59
C ARG A 342 11.40 -15.60 10.24
N SER A 343 11.10 -16.86 9.90
CA SER A 343 11.84 -18.06 10.36
C SER A 343 13.30 -18.07 9.94
N GLU A 344 13.71 -17.32 8.92
CA GLU A 344 15.10 -17.20 8.48
C GLU A 344 15.95 -16.30 9.40
N GLY A 345 15.33 -15.57 10.35
CA GLY A 345 16.02 -14.77 11.36
C GLY A 345 16.86 -13.61 10.81
N ARG A 346 16.50 -13.09 9.62
CA ARG A 346 17.19 -11.97 8.97
C ARG A 346 16.61 -10.63 9.39
N ARG A 347 17.39 -9.57 9.22
CA ARG A 347 16.90 -8.20 9.46
C ARG A 347 16.07 -7.69 8.30
N ILE A 348 16.41 -8.08 7.07
CA ILE A 348 15.67 -7.73 5.85
C ILE A 348 14.42 -8.61 5.76
N LEU A 349 13.25 -8.00 5.54
CA LEU A 349 11.99 -8.69 5.23
C LEU A 349 11.83 -8.93 3.72
N ALA A 350 12.39 -8.02 2.92
CA ALA A 350 12.35 -8.09 1.48
C ALA A 350 13.45 -7.21 0.86
N ALA A 351 13.86 -7.54 -0.36
CA ALA A 351 14.68 -6.66 -1.18
C ALA A 351 14.13 -6.60 -2.60
N THR A 352 14.17 -5.40 -3.20
CA THR A 352 13.78 -5.15 -4.59
C THR A 352 14.99 -4.67 -5.39
N PHE A 353 15.25 -5.30 -6.52
CA PHE A 353 16.21 -4.84 -7.53
C PHE A 353 15.50 -3.82 -8.43
N VAL A 354 15.55 -2.56 -8.01
CA VAL A 354 14.77 -1.47 -8.63
C VAL A 354 15.17 -1.28 -10.09
N HIS A 355 16.47 -1.39 -10.42
CA HIS A 355 17.01 -1.28 -11.77
C HIS A 355 16.51 -2.39 -12.73
N VAL A 356 16.01 -3.51 -12.20
CA VAL A 356 15.36 -4.56 -12.99
C VAL A 356 13.86 -4.31 -13.10
N LYS A 357 13.20 -3.96 -11.99
CA LYS A 357 11.76 -3.69 -11.95
C LYS A 357 11.37 -2.46 -12.76
N PHE A 358 12.18 -1.40 -12.68
CA PHE A 358 12.02 -0.12 -13.38
C PHE A 358 13.37 0.34 -13.95
N PRO A 359 13.79 -0.16 -15.14
CA PRO A 359 15.14 0.09 -15.68
C PRO A 359 15.51 1.56 -15.83
N HIS A 360 14.56 2.44 -16.10
CA HIS A 360 14.78 3.88 -16.25
C HIS A 360 15.10 4.64 -14.94
N ARG A 361 15.03 3.98 -13.78
CA ARG A 361 15.30 4.60 -12.48
C ARG A 361 16.77 4.73 -12.13
N SER A 362 17.63 4.10 -12.90
CA SER A 362 19.09 4.22 -12.75
C SER A 362 19.78 4.35 -14.11
N PRO A 363 20.93 5.04 -14.19
CA PRO A 363 21.78 4.98 -15.37
C PRO A 363 22.17 3.55 -15.73
N PRO A 364 22.55 3.27 -17.00
CA PRO A 364 22.85 1.90 -17.46
C PRO A 364 23.97 1.20 -16.70
N ASP A 365 24.92 1.97 -16.15
CA ASP A 365 26.09 1.52 -15.38
C ASP A 365 25.83 1.48 -13.86
N ARG A 366 24.60 1.77 -13.42
CA ARG A 366 24.18 1.81 -12.01
C ARG A 366 23.09 0.82 -11.73
N GLY A 367 23.01 0.40 -10.46
CA GLY A 367 21.91 -0.42 -9.96
C GLY A 367 21.44 0.04 -8.59
N LEU A 368 20.16 -0.14 -8.33
CA LEU A 368 19.51 0.17 -7.06
C LEU A 368 18.98 -1.08 -6.41
N VAL A 369 19.29 -1.25 -5.14
CA VAL A 369 18.70 -2.27 -4.25
C VAL A 369 17.94 -1.57 -3.15
N ARG A 370 16.68 -1.92 -2.98
CA ARG A 370 15.78 -1.37 -1.98
C ARG A 370 15.39 -2.46 -1.00
N CYS A 371 15.75 -2.30 0.27
CA CYS A 371 15.50 -3.26 1.34
C CYS A 371 14.45 -2.74 2.30
N PHE A 372 13.63 -3.64 2.85
CA PHE A 372 12.59 -3.36 3.82
C PHE A 372 12.90 -4.04 5.14
N ILE A 373 12.76 -3.29 6.25
CA ILE A 373 13.05 -3.72 7.61
C ILE A 373 11.91 -3.28 8.52
N GLY A 374 11.70 -3.93 9.65
CA GLY A 374 10.68 -3.58 10.64
C GLY A 374 9.41 -4.39 10.44
N GLY A 375 8.29 -3.74 10.27
CA GLY A 375 6.97 -4.36 10.21
C GLY A 375 6.40 -4.65 11.58
N TRP A 376 5.23 -5.25 11.59
CA TRP A 376 4.45 -5.55 12.77
C TRP A 376 5.20 -6.41 13.79
N GLY A 377 5.26 -5.93 15.05
CA GLY A 377 5.96 -6.61 16.14
C GLY A 377 7.48 -6.41 16.16
N ASN A 378 8.03 -5.55 15.28
CA ASN A 378 9.46 -5.25 15.25
C ASN A 378 9.73 -3.72 15.17
N GLU A 379 8.90 -2.93 15.85
CA GLU A 379 8.98 -1.47 15.81
C GLU A 379 10.24 -0.92 16.49
N ALA A 380 10.82 -1.65 17.44
CA ALA A 380 12.04 -1.24 18.15
C ALA A 380 13.24 -0.98 17.21
N VAL A 381 13.26 -1.61 16.04
CA VAL A 381 14.32 -1.39 15.05
C VAL A 381 14.35 0.04 14.49
N LEU A 382 13.25 0.79 14.62
CA LEU A 382 13.18 2.18 14.14
C LEU A 382 14.04 3.14 14.96
N ASP A 383 14.44 2.75 16.16
CA ASP A 383 15.28 3.54 17.05
C ASP A 383 16.78 3.22 16.88
N ALA A 384 17.11 2.19 16.10
CA ALA A 384 18.49 1.84 15.78
C ALA A 384 19.19 2.94 14.95
N ALA A 385 20.46 3.11 15.16
CA ALA A 385 21.27 4.08 14.40
C ALA A 385 21.41 3.65 12.94
N ASP A 386 21.58 4.61 12.02
CA ASP A 386 21.69 4.35 10.60
C ASP A 386 22.84 3.39 10.26
N ASN A 387 23.99 3.53 10.91
CA ASN A 387 25.13 2.64 10.70
C ASN A 387 24.83 1.19 11.11
N GLU A 388 24.06 0.95 12.17
CA GLU A 388 23.62 -0.38 12.57
C GLU A 388 22.68 -0.99 11.54
N ILE A 389 21.70 -0.20 11.07
CA ILE A 389 20.75 -0.63 10.03
C ILE A 389 21.51 -0.96 8.73
N LEU A 390 22.40 -0.07 8.29
CA LEU A 390 23.17 -0.28 7.07
C LEU A 390 24.12 -1.47 7.18
N GLY A 391 24.73 -1.68 8.34
CA GLY A 391 25.55 -2.86 8.63
C GLY A 391 24.76 -4.18 8.53
N ALA A 392 23.55 -4.19 9.07
CA ALA A 392 22.66 -5.36 9.00
C ALA A 392 22.22 -5.64 7.55
N VAL A 393 21.86 -4.60 6.79
CA VAL A 393 21.51 -4.74 5.36
C VAL A 393 22.68 -5.26 4.56
N ALA A 394 23.88 -4.71 4.74
CA ALA A 394 25.08 -5.15 4.03
C ALA A 394 25.43 -6.62 4.35
N LYS A 395 25.27 -7.04 5.61
CA LYS A 395 25.45 -8.43 6.02
C LYS A 395 24.46 -9.35 5.30
N ASP A 396 23.17 -9.04 5.35
CA ASP A 396 22.14 -9.89 4.73
C ASP A 396 22.28 -9.94 3.21
N LEU A 397 22.58 -8.82 2.52
CA LEU A 397 22.82 -8.80 1.08
C LEU A 397 24.06 -9.62 0.69
N ARG A 398 25.12 -9.59 1.50
CA ARG A 398 26.31 -10.42 1.27
C ARG A 398 25.99 -11.91 1.40
N GLU A 399 25.29 -12.30 2.46
CA GLU A 399 25.01 -13.70 2.76
C GLU A 399 23.95 -14.30 1.83
N LEU A 400 22.95 -13.53 1.41
CA LEU A 400 21.82 -14.01 0.60
C LEU A 400 22.06 -13.92 -0.90
N VAL A 401 22.73 -12.86 -1.37
CA VAL A 401 22.90 -12.59 -2.81
C VAL A 401 24.33 -12.31 -3.23
N GLY A 402 25.30 -12.44 -2.32
CA GLY A 402 26.73 -12.31 -2.64
C GLY A 402 27.19 -10.88 -2.94
N ILE A 403 26.41 -9.85 -2.61
CA ILE A 403 26.82 -8.45 -2.81
C ILE A 403 27.79 -8.07 -1.70
N THR A 404 29.09 -7.96 -2.05
CA THR A 404 30.17 -7.64 -1.10
C THR A 404 30.67 -6.21 -1.24
N ALA A 405 30.38 -5.55 -2.34
CA ALA A 405 30.80 -4.18 -2.62
C ALA A 405 30.15 -3.18 -1.65
N ARG A 406 30.85 -2.08 -1.39
CA ARG A 406 30.28 -0.94 -0.68
C ARG A 406 29.37 -0.14 -1.63
N PRO A 407 28.16 0.23 -1.18
CA PRO A 407 27.31 1.08 -2.00
C PRO A 407 27.93 2.46 -2.20
N ARG A 408 27.75 3.05 -3.37
CA ARG A 408 28.15 4.43 -3.69
C ARG A 408 27.41 5.44 -2.82
N PHE A 409 26.15 5.15 -2.53
CA PHE A 409 25.34 5.89 -1.57
C PHE A 409 24.33 4.96 -0.89
N SER A 410 23.87 5.38 0.29
CA SER A 410 22.79 4.73 1.01
C SER A 410 21.84 5.78 1.58
N ARG A 411 20.56 5.43 1.69
CA ARG A 411 19.53 6.23 2.36
C ARG A 411 18.71 5.36 3.27
N VAL A 412 18.39 5.86 4.45
CA VAL A 412 17.54 5.20 5.44
C VAL A 412 16.30 6.08 5.66
N TYR A 413 15.13 5.56 5.34
CA TYR A 413 13.85 6.24 5.52
C TYR A 413 13.02 5.50 6.57
N ARG A 414 12.58 6.20 7.61
CA ARG A 414 11.77 5.66 8.71
C ARG A 414 10.33 6.12 8.57
N TRP A 415 9.43 5.16 8.47
CA TRP A 415 7.99 5.39 8.35
C TRP A 415 7.30 4.89 9.62
N ARG A 416 7.19 5.75 10.63
CA ARG A 416 6.54 5.43 11.90
C ARG A 416 5.03 5.49 11.76
N GLY A 417 4.32 4.41 12.14
CA GLY A 417 2.87 4.35 12.13
C GLY A 417 2.25 4.67 10.76
N ALA A 418 2.88 4.27 9.65
CA ALA A 418 2.43 4.65 8.31
C ALA A 418 1.49 3.64 7.65
N MET A 419 1.50 2.37 8.10
CA MET A 419 0.75 1.27 7.49
C MET A 419 -0.38 0.81 8.41
N ALA A 420 -1.61 1.11 8.06
CA ALA A 420 -2.79 0.63 8.79
C ALA A 420 -2.88 -0.90 8.74
N GLN A 421 -3.16 -1.52 9.89
CA GLN A 421 -3.29 -2.95 10.04
C GLN A 421 -4.76 -3.36 10.06
N TYR A 422 -5.16 -4.12 9.06
CA TYR A 422 -6.53 -4.63 8.93
C TYR A 422 -6.66 -5.95 9.71
N THR A 423 -6.62 -5.83 11.03
CA THR A 423 -6.73 -6.98 11.93
C THR A 423 -8.15 -7.55 11.95
N ARG A 424 -8.32 -8.71 12.58
CA ARG A 424 -9.64 -9.34 12.80
C ARG A 424 -10.63 -8.31 13.37
N GLY A 425 -11.86 -8.28 12.84
CA GLY A 425 -12.89 -7.30 13.20
C GLY A 425 -12.78 -5.97 12.45
N HIS A 426 -11.80 -5.79 11.55
CA HIS A 426 -11.60 -4.52 10.85
C HIS A 426 -12.82 -4.05 10.06
N LEU A 427 -13.47 -4.94 9.30
CA LEU A 427 -14.66 -4.55 8.51
C LEU A 427 -15.82 -4.11 9.37
N ALA A 428 -16.07 -4.79 10.50
CA ALA A 428 -17.09 -4.39 11.47
C ALA A 428 -16.75 -3.03 12.09
N ARG A 429 -15.48 -2.80 12.45
CA ARG A 429 -15.00 -1.50 12.96
C ARG A 429 -15.20 -0.40 11.92
N VAL A 430 -14.83 -0.61 10.68
CA VAL A 430 -15.04 0.39 9.61
C VAL A 430 -16.51 0.70 9.41
N ALA A 431 -17.41 -0.31 9.47
CA ALA A 431 -18.84 -0.10 9.40
C ALA A 431 -19.34 0.74 10.59
N ARG A 432 -18.85 0.48 11.79
CA ARG A 432 -19.20 1.25 13.00
C ARG A 432 -18.67 2.69 12.93
N ILE A 433 -17.42 2.88 12.49
CA ILE A 433 -16.85 4.21 12.24
C ILE A 433 -17.73 4.99 11.27
N GLU A 434 -18.14 4.38 10.18
CA GLU A 434 -18.96 5.03 9.15
C GLU A 434 -20.37 5.38 9.67
N GLU A 435 -20.98 4.52 10.48
CA GLU A 435 -22.26 4.81 11.15
C GLU A 435 -22.14 6.02 12.07
N LEU A 436 -21.12 6.04 12.93
CA LEU A 436 -20.87 7.14 13.87
C LEU A 436 -20.54 8.44 13.15
N ARG A 437 -19.71 8.38 12.09
CA ARG A 437 -19.38 9.53 11.26
C ARG A 437 -20.62 10.19 10.66
N ARG A 438 -21.55 9.38 10.13
CA ARG A 438 -22.80 9.89 9.52
C ARG A 438 -23.67 10.71 10.46
N SER A 439 -23.57 10.45 11.75
CA SER A 439 -24.30 11.23 12.77
C SER A 439 -23.67 12.61 13.01
N ILE A 440 -22.50 12.91 12.44
CA ILE A 440 -21.77 14.15 12.64
C ILE A 440 -21.76 14.95 11.32
N PRO A 441 -22.65 15.94 11.14
CA PRO A 441 -22.73 16.71 9.91
C PRO A 441 -21.42 17.43 9.58
N GLY A 442 -21.06 17.42 8.29
CA GLY A 442 -19.86 18.07 7.79
C GLY A 442 -18.55 17.38 8.13
N LEU A 443 -18.56 16.15 8.69
CA LEU A 443 -17.36 15.37 8.92
C LEU A 443 -17.20 14.30 7.85
N GLU A 444 -16.01 14.25 7.21
CA GLU A 444 -15.58 13.19 6.32
C GLU A 444 -14.24 12.60 6.76
N LEU A 445 -14.04 11.31 6.48
CA LEU A 445 -12.82 10.57 6.80
C LEU A 445 -12.18 10.07 5.50
N ALA A 446 -10.85 10.22 5.37
CA ALA A 446 -10.10 9.73 4.23
C ALA A 446 -8.74 9.19 4.68
N GLY A 447 -8.21 8.19 3.99
CA GLY A 447 -6.91 7.61 4.33
C GLY A 447 -6.84 6.11 4.15
N ASN A 448 -5.71 5.55 4.51
CA ASN A 448 -5.40 4.14 4.38
C ASN A 448 -6.01 3.25 5.50
N ALA A 449 -6.73 3.83 6.44
CA ALA A 449 -7.30 3.14 7.58
C ALA A 449 -8.60 2.38 7.28
N TYR A 450 -9.25 2.63 6.13
CA TYR A 450 -10.65 2.27 5.94
C TYR A 450 -10.87 1.21 4.86
N ARG A 451 -10.51 1.50 3.60
CA ARG A 451 -10.90 0.68 2.43
C ARG A 451 -9.77 0.37 1.48
N GLY A 452 -8.58 0.13 2.00
CA GLY A 452 -7.37 -0.20 1.25
C GLY A 452 -6.21 0.73 1.57
N ILE A 453 -5.02 0.15 1.59
CA ILE A 453 -3.79 0.84 2.04
C ILE A 453 -2.99 1.46 0.89
N GLY A 454 -3.30 1.09 -0.35
CA GLY A 454 -2.53 1.52 -1.52
C GLY A 454 -2.77 2.98 -1.90
N VAL A 455 -1.84 3.56 -2.66
CA VAL A 455 -1.96 4.92 -3.20
C VAL A 455 -3.29 5.15 -3.93
N PRO A 456 -3.76 4.23 -4.82
CA PRO A 456 -5.06 4.38 -5.46
C PRO A 456 -6.24 4.42 -4.47
N ASP A 457 -6.17 3.64 -3.38
CA ASP A 457 -7.24 3.61 -2.37
C ASP A 457 -7.28 4.92 -1.58
N CYS A 458 -6.09 5.44 -1.21
CA CYS A 458 -5.97 6.75 -0.58
C CYS A 458 -6.53 7.86 -1.48
N ILE A 459 -6.24 7.81 -2.78
CA ILE A 459 -6.82 8.74 -3.77
C ILE A 459 -8.35 8.62 -3.79
N ALA A 460 -8.88 7.40 -3.86
CA ALA A 460 -10.31 7.17 -3.92
C ALA A 460 -11.05 7.67 -2.67
N THR A 461 -10.49 7.44 -1.48
CA THR A 461 -11.11 7.89 -0.22
C THR A 461 -11.10 9.42 -0.11
N GLY A 462 -10.01 10.09 -0.48
CA GLY A 462 -9.91 11.54 -0.48
C GLY A 462 -10.88 12.18 -1.47
N LYS A 463 -10.94 11.65 -2.69
CA LYS A 463 -11.89 12.10 -3.72
C LYS A 463 -13.34 11.93 -3.26
N ALA A 464 -13.69 10.76 -2.72
CA ALA A 464 -15.04 10.48 -2.25
C ALA A 464 -15.48 11.41 -1.10
N ALA A 465 -14.58 11.70 -0.17
CA ALA A 465 -14.83 12.64 0.92
C ALA A 465 -15.15 14.05 0.41
N ALA A 466 -14.36 14.53 -0.54
CA ALA A 466 -14.61 15.85 -1.16
C ALA A 466 -15.92 15.87 -1.96
N GLU A 467 -16.18 14.86 -2.79
CA GLU A 467 -17.41 14.76 -3.58
C GLU A 467 -18.67 14.67 -2.71
N SER A 468 -18.58 14.00 -1.55
CA SER A 468 -19.67 13.95 -0.57
C SER A 468 -20.07 15.35 -0.12
N LEU A 469 -19.10 16.18 0.27
CA LEU A 469 -19.33 17.54 0.73
C LEU A 469 -19.87 18.47 -0.40
N VAL A 470 -19.37 18.31 -1.62
CA VAL A 470 -19.86 19.07 -2.78
C VAL A 470 -21.33 18.75 -3.08
N LYS A 471 -21.72 17.46 -3.03
CA LYS A 471 -23.10 17.01 -3.33
C LYS A 471 -24.11 17.46 -2.28
N LEU A 472 -23.71 17.45 -1.02
CA LEU A 472 -24.60 17.89 0.08
C LEU A 472 -24.91 19.40 0.03
N ARG A 473 -24.32 20.17 -0.91
CA ARG A 473 -24.41 21.64 -0.97
C ARG A 473 -24.12 22.30 0.40
N ILE A 474 -23.25 21.60 1.18
CA ILE A 474 -22.78 22.14 2.46
C ILE A 474 -22.07 23.43 2.23
#